data_d83fff5f5fc65fe3ed660570b6d9fa27
#
_entry.id   d83fff5f5fc65fe3ed660570b6d9fa27
#
_cell.length_a   1.000
_cell.length_b   1.000
_cell.length_c   1.000
_cell.angle_alpha   90.00
_cell.angle_beta   90.00
_cell.angle_gamma   90.00
#
_symmetry.space_group_name_H-M   'P 1'
#
loop_
_entity.id
_entity.type
_entity.pdbx_description
1 polymer ?
#
loop_
_entity_poly.entity_id
_entity_poly.type
_entity_poly.pdbx_seq_one_letter_code
_entity_poly.pdbx_strand_id
1 'polypeptide(L)'
;MITRLLLLAMLLPLAGLSQVQAQADGRYIEVTGTSEIEIVPDRIHDIIEIREYFEEEFDGRSKPEEYRTKISLDRIEQGLREVLHDAGISPNAVRTQEIGDYWRKQGQDFLVAKTFDITLLDFKQIDEILKRMDTKGIHTMRIGELENKDMLSYHQKGKIAALKAAQRKASYLVEALGKKLGPVIRIVEDEAGSSLPFSQSNVLSSNVVSFDSFRTIKKKYSMLVRFEIAD
;
A
#
# COMPACT_ATOMS: atom_id res chain seq x y z
N MET A 1 -80.37 37.63 33.12
CA MET A 1 -79.74 36.31 33.15
C MET A 1 -78.84 36.20 31.93
N ILE A 2 -77.56 36.21 32.11
CA ILE A 2 -76.55 36.47 31.08
C ILE A 2 -75.99 35.14 30.63
N THR A 3 -76.20 34.76 29.36
CA THR A 3 -75.68 33.55 28.77
C THR A 3 -74.32 33.87 28.11
N ARG A 4 -73.18 33.34 28.64
CA ARG A 4 -71.84 33.49 28.09
C ARG A 4 -71.67 32.48 26.98
N LEU A 5 -71.43 32.97 25.77
CA LEU A 5 -71.02 32.19 24.59
C LEU A 5 -69.53 32.02 24.59
N LEU A 6 -68.99 30.83 24.75
CA LEU A 6 -67.63 30.46 24.69
C LEU A 6 -67.25 30.17 23.23
N LEU A 7 -66.42 31.04 22.59
CA LEU A 7 -65.87 30.86 21.26
C LEU A 7 -64.57 30.05 21.40
N LEU A 8 -64.64 28.77 20.99
CA LEU A 8 -63.47 27.87 20.94
C LEU A 8 -62.74 28.06 19.60
N ALA A 9 -61.66 28.79 19.62
CA ALA A 9 -60.79 28.97 18.43
C ALA A 9 -59.97 27.69 18.21
N MET A 10 -60.27 26.95 17.17
CA MET A 10 -59.57 25.74 16.74
C MET A 10 -58.31 26.14 15.96
N LEU A 11 -57.15 26.10 16.61
CA LEU A 11 -55.84 26.24 15.97
C LEU A 11 -55.54 24.97 15.18
N LEU A 12 -55.64 25.02 13.88
CA LEU A 12 -55.05 24.00 12.98
C LEU A 12 -53.56 24.20 12.88
N PRO A 13 -52.71 23.19 13.12
CA PRO A 13 -51.31 23.28 12.79
C PRO A 13 -51.15 23.19 11.27
N LEU A 14 -50.55 24.23 10.65
CA LEU A 14 -50.04 24.16 9.29
C LEU A 14 -48.91 23.12 9.29
N ALA A 15 -49.20 21.89 8.93
CA ALA A 15 -48.19 20.92 8.58
C ALA A 15 -47.52 21.41 7.31
N GLY A 16 -46.29 21.92 7.47
CA GLY A 16 -45.41 22.26 6.37
C GLY A 16 -45.11 21.00 5.55
N LEU A 17 -45.75 20.89 4.41
CA LEU A 17 -45.39 19.92 3.37
C LEU A 17 -44.02 20.30 2.87
N SER A 18 -42.96 19.71 3.45
CA SER A 18 -41.67 19.67 2.86
C SER A 18 -41.79 18.94 1.52
N GLN A 19 -41.91 19.69 0.45
CA GLN A 19 -41.78 19.13 -0.90
C GLN A 19 -40.34 18.63 -1.03
N VAL A 20 -40.15 17.33 -0.84
CA VAL A 20 -39.01 16.64 -1.36
C VAL A 20 -39.08 16.82 -2.88
N GLN A 21 -38.38 17.84 -3.40
CA GLN A 21 -38.17 17.96 -4.83
C GLN A 21 -37.40 16.69 -5.23
N ALA A 22 -38.13 15.71 -5.76
CA ALA A 22 -37.57 14.64 -6.56
C ALA A 22 -36.87 15.35 -7.70
N GLN A 23 -35.52 15.48 -7.59
CA GLN A 23 -34.69 15.97 -8.63
C GLN A 23 -34.96 15.03 -9.81
N ALA A 24 -35.62 15.53 -10.86
CA ALA A 24 -35.87 14.77 -12.06
C ALA A 24 -34.50 14.32 -12.56
N ASP A 25 -34.18 13.05 -12.31
CA ASP A 25 -32.96 12.43 -12.77
C ASP A 25 -33.02 12.44 -14.30
N GLY A 26 -32.37 13.42 -14.93
CA GLY A 26 -32.27 13.53 -16.37
C GLY A 26 -31.72 12.22 -16.94
N ARG A 27 -31.91 11.99 -18.23
CA ARG A 27 -31.35 10.81 -18.88
C ARG A 27 -29.84 10.82 -18.72
N TYR A 28 -29.28 9.85 -18.00
CA TYR A 28 -27.84 9.76 -17.78
C TYR A 28 -27.35 8.32 -17.92
N ILE A 29 -26.04 8.21 -18.15
CA ILE A 29 -25.28 6.96 -18.01
C ILE A 29 -24.23 7.13 -16.91
N GLU A 30 -24.11 6.15 -16.06
CA GLU A 30 -23.07 6.11 -15.02
C GLU A 30 -22.19 4.90 -15.24
N VAL A 31 -20.88 5.14 -15.34
CA VAL A 31 -19.91 4.10 -15.65
C VAL A 31 -18.65 4.27 -14.79
N THR A 32 -18.01 3.15 -14.47
CA THR A 32 -16.69 3.14 -13.86
C THR A 32 -15.65 2.93 -14.94
N GLY A 33 -14.67 3.84 -14.97
CA GLY A 33 -13.44 3.68 -15.73
C GLY A 33 -12.29 3.33 -14.79
N THR A 34 -11.41 2.44 -15.23
CA THR A 34 -10.22 2.01 -14.47
C THR A 34 -8.96 2.17 -15.31
N SER A 35 -7.86 2.39 -14.62
CA SER A 35 -6.52 2.32 -15.20
C SER A 35 -5.56 1.68 -14.24
N GLU A 36 -4.47 1.13 -14.74
CA GLU A 36 -3.37 0.58 -13.96
C GLU A 36 -2.06 1.16 -14.51
N ILE A 37 -1.16 1.52 -13.60
CA ILE A 37 0.17 2.03 -13.93
C ILE A 37 1.20 1.21 -13.17
N GLU A 38 2.22 0.76 -13.88
CA GLU A 38 3.43 0.18 -13.29
C GLU A 38 4.51 1.27 -13.24
N ILE A 39 5.10 1.44 -12.06
CA ILE A 39 6.09 2.47 -11.78
C ILE A 39 7.36 1.78 -11.32
N VAL A 40 8.47 2.08 -11.97
CA VAL A 40 9.79 1.62 -11.53
C VAL A 40 10.18 2.44 -10.30
N PRO A 41 10.48 1.82 -9.16
CA PRO A 41 10.93 2.56 -7.99
C PRO A 41 12.31 3.19 -8.25
N ASP A 42 12.56 4.35 -7.66
CA ASP A 42 13.87 4.98 -7.60
C ASP A 42 14.47 4.95 -6.19
N ARG A 43 13.68 4.43 -5.22
CA ARG A 43 14.10 4.10 -3.87
C ARG A 43 13.45 2.80 -3.42
N ILE A 44 14.26 1.95 -2.81
CA ILE A 44 13.86 0.65 -2.29
C ILE A 44 14.32 0.62 -0.84
N HIS A 45 13.39 0.39 0.07
CA HIS A 45 13.70 0.16 1.48
C HIS A 45 13.95 -1.33 1.69
N ASP A 46 15.18 -1.69 2.01
CA ASP A 46 15.57 -3.05 2.37
C ASP A 46 15.68 -3.14 3.89
N ILE A 47 14.84 -3.96 4.49
CA ILE A 47 14.76 -4.11 5.93
C ILE A 47 15.56 -5.34 6.33
N ILE A 48 16.67 -5.12 7.03
CA ILE A 48 17.55 -6.17 7.54
C ILE A 48 17.50 -6.19 9.05
N GLU A 49 17.16 -7.34 9.60
CA GLU A 49 17.22 -7.60 11.03
C GLU A 49 18.42 -8.48 11.33
N ILE A 50 19.32 -7.99 12.18
CA ILE A 50 20.43 -8.73 12.72
C ILE A 50 20.16 -9.14 14.17
N ARG A 51 20.73 -10.27 14.58
CA ARG A 51 20.54 -10.82 15.92
C ARG A 51 21.82 -11.46 16.41
N GLU A 52 22.15 -11.26 17.69
CA GLU A 52 23.18 -12.04 18.35
C GLU A 52 22.91 -13.55 18.21
N TYR A 53 23.97 -14.31 18.14
CA TYR A 53 23.90 -15.77 18.01
C TYR A 53 25.07 -16.43 18.73
N PHE A 54 25.01 -17.74 18.88
CA PHE A 54 26.15 -18.53 19.35
C PHE A 54 26.79 -19.26 18.16
N GLU A 55 28.12 -19.29 18.10
CA GLU A 55 28.83 -19.95 16.99
C GLU A 55 28.40 -21.42 16.84
N GLU A 56 28.12 -22.07 17.96
CA GLU A 56 27.71 -23.47 18.01
C GLU A 56 26.31 -23.71 17.40
N GLU A 57 25.49 -22.67 17.19
CA GLU A 57 24.21 -22.81 16.49
C GLU A 57 24.38 -23.31 15.04
N PHE A 58 25.56 -23.11 14.46
CA PHE A 58 25.87 -23.40 13.06
C PHE A 58 26.85 -24.57 12.88
N ASP A 59 27.30 -25.25 13.92
CA ASP A 59 28.23 -26.37 13.81
C ASP A 59 27.55 -27.72 13.49
N GLY A 60 26.23 -27.77 13.61
CA GLY A 60 25.38 -28.94 13.36
C GLY A 60 25.60 -30.12 14.32
N ARG A 61 26.29 -29.91 15.45
CA ARG A 61 26.64 -30.96 16.41
C ARG A 61 26.26 -30.60 17.85
N SER A 62 26.52 -29.37 18.27
CA SER A 62 26.29 -28.90 19.64
C SER A 62 24.80 -28.79 19.95
N LYS A 63 24.43 -29.14 21.16
CA LYS A 63 23.08 -28.93 21.67
C LYS A 63 22.96 -27.51 22.26
N PRO A 64 21.75 -26.94 22.35
CA PRO A 64 21.54 -25.61 22.91
C PRO A 64 22.15 -25.39 24.32
N GLU A 65 22.22 -26.45 25.13
CA GLU A 65 22.78 -26.40 26.47
C GLU A 65 24.32 -26.27 26.48
N GLU A 66 24.96 -26.60 25.33
CA GLU A 66 26.42 -26.57 25.15
C GLU A 66 26.92 -25.24 24.55
N TYR A 67 26.02 -24.35 24.14
CA TYR A 67 26.36 -23.08 23.53
C TYR A 67 27.07 -22.16 24.52
N ARG A 68 28.26 -21.65 24.12
CA ARG A 68 29.15 -20.84 24.96
C ARG A 68 29.70 -19.60 24.23
N THR A 69 29.89 -19.68 22.93
CA THR A 69 30.59 -18.64 22.15
C THR A 69 29.60 -17.66 21.56
N LYS A 70 29.18 -16.67 22.36
CA LYS A 70 28.22 -15.64 21.92
C LYS A 70 28.91 -14.63 20.99
N ILE A 71 28.36 -14.42 19.80
CA ILE A 71 28.74 -13.37 18.86
C ILE A 71 27.87 -12.15 19.12
N SER A 72 28.54 -11.03 19.47
CA SER A 72 27.89 -9.79 19.85
C SER A 72 27.25 -9.08 18.66
N LEU A 73 26.21 -8.31 18.95
CA LEU A 73 25.51 -7.48 17.99
C LEU A 73 26.45 -6.51 17.26
N ASP A 74 27.39 -5.90 17.99
CA ASP A 74 28.35 -4.94 17.41
C ASP A 74 29.24 -5.58 16.35
N ARG A 75 29.69 -6.83 16.57
CA ARG A 75 30.49 -7.56 15.58
C ARG A 75 29.69 -7.86 14.31
N ILE A 76 28.42 -8.26 14.49
CA ILE A 76 27.52 -8.55 13.37
C ILE A 76 27.21 -7.25 12.59
N GLU A 77 26.90 -6.16 13.30
CA GLU A 77 26.65 -4.85 12.72
C GLU A 77 27.87 -4.33 11.94
N GLN A 78 29.07 -4.47 12.49
CA GLN A 78 30.30 -4.10 11.79
C GLN A 78 30.44 -4.86 10.48
N GLY A 79 30.27 -6.19 10.48
CA GLY A 79 30.33 -7.00 9.27
C GLY A 79 29.27 -6.58 8.23
N LEU A 80 28.02 -6.31 8.68
CA LEU A 80 26.98 -5.79 7.80
C LEU A 80 27.38 -4.45 7.17
N ARG A 81 27.92 -3.51 7.97
CA ARG A 81 28.33 -2.19 7.48
C ARG A 81 29.49 -2.28 6.47
N GLU A 82 30.43 -3.20 6.66
CA GLU A 82 31.50 -3.47 5.70
C GLU A 82 30.94 -3.98 4.37
N VAL A 83 30.01 -4.94 4.42
CA VAL A 83 29.31 -5.44 3.21
C VAL A 83 28.57 -4.33 2.48
N LEU A 84 27.84 -3.48 3.20
CA LEU A 84 27.10 -2.36 2.63
C LEU A 84 28.04 -1.34 1.98
N HIS A 85 29.14 -1.02 2.65
CA HIS A 85 30.20 -0.14 2.09
C HIS A 85 30.78 -0.70 0.79
N ASP A 86 31.12 -1.99 0.77
CA ASP A 86 31.69 -2.67 -0.40
C ASP A 86 30.66 -2.83 -1.54
N ALA A 87 29.38 -2.81 -1.23
CA ALA A 87 28.28 -2.73 -2.20
C ALA A 87 28.01 -1.29 -2.68
N GLY A 88 28.80 -0.30 -2.20
CA GLY A 88 28.65 1.11 -2.57
C GLY A 88 27.48 1.83 -1.90
N ILE A 89 26.98 1.31 -0.78
CA ILE A 89 25.87 1.92 -0.03
C ILE A 89 26.44 3.00 0.91
N SER A 90 25.90 4.21 0.80
CA SER A 90 26.28 5.32 1.68
C SER A 90 25.86 5.05 3.14
N PRO A 91 26.70 5.37 4.14
CA PRO A 91 26.31 5.29 5.54
C PRO A 91 25.02 6.05 5.88
N ASN A 92 24.74 7.14 5.18
CA ASN A 92 23.53 7.96 5.35
C ASN A 92 22.25 7.25 4.87
N ALA A 93 22.39 6.22 4.03
CA ALA A 93 21.28 5.40 3.56
C ALA A 93 20.88 4.32 4.56
N VAL A 94 21.62 4.14 5.64
CA VAL A 94 21.41 3.09 6.67
C VAL A 94 20.84 3.75 7.92
N ARG A 95 19.60 3.40 8.27
CA ARG A 95 18.91 3.88 9.47
C ARG A 95 18.62 2.73 10.40
N THR A 96 18.85 2.93 11.70
CA THR A 96 18.33 2.00 12.71
C THR A 96 16.84 2.26 12.87
N GLN A 97 16.03 1.22 12.69
CA GLN A 97 14.58 1.28 12.83
C GLN A 97 14.14 0.83 14.23
N GLU A 98 14.71 -0.27 14.71
CA GLU A 98 14.31 -0.88 15.96
C GLU A 98 15.50 -1.57 16.63
N ILE A 99 15.48 -1.60 17.97
CA ILE A 99 16.37 -2.41 18.81
C ILE A 99 15.45 -3.24 19.68
N GLY A 100 15.55 -4.55 19.61
CA GLY A 100 14.70 -5.49 20.34
C GLY A 100 15.48 -6.60 21.03
N ASP A 101 14.81 -7.27 21.99
CA ASP A 101 15.34 -8.40 22.73
C ASP A 101 14.64 -9.68 22.30
N TYR A 102 15.41 -10.76 22.19
CA TYR A 102 14.88 -12.08 21.90
C TYR A 102 15.21 -13.06 23.03
N TRP A 103 14.19 -13.83 23.44
CA TRP A 103 14.38 -14.95 24.31
C TRP A 103 14.62 -16.23 23.52
N ARG A 104 15.65 -16.99 23.89
CA ARG A 104 15.79 -18.37 23.39
C ARG A 104 14.75 -19.28 24.05
N LYS A 105 14.11 -20.13 23.24
CA LYS A 105 13.10 -21.09 23.73
C LYS A 105 13.64 -22.08 24.77
N GLN A 106 14.95 -22.37 24.78
CA GLN A 106 15.58 -23.41 25.61
C GLN A 106 16.73 -22.92 26.48
N GLY A 107 16.99 -21.60 26.56
CA GLY A 107 18.03 -21.00 27.35
C GLY A 107 17.54 -19.77 28.06
N GLN A 108 18.28 -19.35 29.08
CA GLN A 108 17.98 -18.14 29.88
C GLN A 108 18.74 -16.91 29.32
N ASP A 109 19.40 -17.05 28.15
CA ASP A 109 20.20 -15.97 27.58
C ASP A 109 19.37 -15.07 26.71
N PHE A 110 19.43 -13.79 27.03
CA PHE A 110 18.92 -12.74 26.13
C PHE A 110 19.83 -12.57 24.93
N LEU A 111 19.25 -12.59 23.75
CA LEU A 111 19.91 -12.18 22.51
C LEU A 111 19.32 -10.85 22.07
N VAL A 112 20.18 -9.91 21.77
CA VAL A 112 19.77 -8.59 21.28
C VAL A 112 19.66 -8.63 19.78
N ALA A 113 18.64 -7.96 19.25
CA ALA A 113 18.44 -7.79 17.82
C ALA A 113 18.36 -6.31 17.46
N LYS A 114 18.64 -6.00 16.21
CA LYS A 114 18.58 -4.65 15.66
C LYS A 114 18.10 -4.70 14.23
N THR A 115 17.14 -3.85 13.92
CA THR A 115 16.58 -3.73 12.58
C THR A 115 17.09 -2.46 11.90
N PHE A 116 17.54 -2.62 10.67
CA PHE A 116 17.97 -1.53 9.81
C PHE A 116 17.00 -1.36 8.65
N ASP A 117 16.76 -0.11 8.30
CA ASP A 117 16.13 0.30 7.06
C ASP A 117 17.22 0.89 6.16
N ILE A 118 17.46 0.22 5.05
CA ILE A 118 18.53 0.57 4.10
C ILE A 118 17.89 1.08 2.82
N THR A 119 18.12 2.34 2.50
CA THR A 119 17.62 2.94 1.27
C THR A 119 18.53 2.62 0.10
N LEU A 120 18.06 1.83 -0.85
CA LEU A 120 18.75 1.42 -2.06
C LEU A 120 18.16 2.13 -3.28
N LEU A 121 18.95 2.27 -4.34
CA LEU A 121 18.56 2.97 -5.57
C LEU A 121 18.06 2.01 -6.66
N ASP A 122 18.51 0.76 -6.62
CA ASP A 122 18.06 -0.28 -7.54
C ASP A 122 18.18 -1.69 -6.92
N PHE A 123 17.52 -2.67 -7.56
CA PHE A 123 17.55 -4.06 -7.10
C PHE A 123 18.91 -4.77 -7.27
N LYS A 124 19.83 -4.23 -8.10
CA LYS A 124 21.17 -4.81 -8.25
C LYS A 124 21.97 -4.65 -6.98
N GLN A 125 21.75 -3.58 -6.22
CA GLN A 125 22.40 -3.40 -4.93
C GLN A 125 22.00 -4.50 -3.93
N ILE A 126 20.76 -4.98 -3.96
CA ILE A 126 20.33 -6.13 -3.14
C ILE A 126 21.12 -7.38 -3.53
N ASP A 127 21.25 -7.66 -4.83
CA ASP A 127 22.01 -8.81 -5.32
C ASP A 127 23.49 -8.74 -4.90
N GLU A 128 24.09 -7.53 -4.89
CA GLU A 128 25.49 -7.33 -4.45
C GLU A 128 25.65 -7.50 -2.93
N ILE A 129 24.68 -7.06 -2.14
CA ILE A 129 24.65 -7.30 -0.69
C ILE A 129 24.60 -8.80 -0.42
N LEU A 130 23.63 -9.51 -1.03
CA LEU A 130 23.43 -10.95 -0.84
C LEU A 130 24.65 -11.79 -1.20
N LYS A 131 25.39 -11.43 -2.23
CA LYS A 131 26.60 -12.14 -2.66
C LYS A 131 27.75 -12.08 -1.64
N ARG A 132 27.79 -11.01 -0.83
CA ARG A 132 28.90 -10.71 0.08
C ARG A 132 28.57 -10.96 1.54
N MET A 133 27.28 -11.06 1.86
CA MET A 133 26.79 -11.12 3.23
C MET A 133 27.01 -12.50 3.84
N ASP A 134 27.66 -12.54 5.03
CA ASP A 134 27.59 -13.72 5.89
C ASP A 134 26.19 -13.79 6.48
N THR A 135 25.50 -14.89 6.23
CA THR A 135 24.11 -15.10 6.70
C THR A 135 24.02 -15.37 8.20
N LYS A 136 25.14 -15.68 8.87
CA LYS A 136 25.18 -15.85 10.32
C LYS A 136 24.88 -14.53 10.99
N GLY A 137 23.92 -14.52 11.89
CA GLY A 137 23.49 -13.29 12.57
C GLY A 137 22.47 -12.44 11.79
N ILE A 138 22.21 -12.74 10.51
CA ILE A 138 21.08 -12.15 9.77
C ILE A 138 19.84 -12.97 10.10
N HIS A 139 18.89 -12.34 10.78
CA HIS A 139 17.64 -12.99 11.16
C HIS A 139 16.61 -12.92 10.04
N THR A 140 16.40 -11.73 9.47
CA THR A 140 15.52 -11.52 8.32
C THR A 140 16.10 -10.48 7.38
N MET A 141 15.79 -10.61 6.10
CA MET A 141 16.02 -9.61 5.08
C MET A 141 14.77 -9.58 4.19
N ARG A 142 14.20 -8.41 4.01
CA ARG A 142 12.97 -8.24 3.23
C ARG A 142 12.89 -6.88 2.57
N ILE A 143 12.27 -6.84 1.41
CA ILE A 143 11.93 -5.58 0.77
C ILE A 143 10.77 -4.96 1.55
N GLY A 144 10.98 -3.72 2.00
CA GLY A 144 9.99 -2.88 2.64
C GLY A 144 9.20 -2.05 1.62
N GLU A 145 9.21 -0.73 1.79
CA GLU A 145 8.51 0.19 0.90
C GLU A 145 9.29 0.44 -0.40
N LEU A 146 8.57 0.58 -1.49
CA LEU A 146 9.08 1.02 -2.78
C LEU A 146 8.59 2.44 -3.04
N GLU A 147 9.50 3.36 -3.33
CA GLU A 147 9.16 4.76 -3.57
C GLU A 147 9.57 5.21 -4.97
N ASN A 148 8.93 6.26 -5.44
CA ASN A 148 9.35 7.00 -6.64
C ASN A 148 9.08 8.49 -6.41
N LYS A 149 10.09 9.33 -6.65
CA LYS A 149 10.02 10.79 -6.44
C LYS A 149 8.91 11.47 -7.26
N ASP A 150 8.55 10.91 -8.40
CA ASP A 150 7.54 11.45 -9.31
C ASP A 150 6.14 10.83 -9.07
N MET A 151 5.92 10.20 -7.91
CA MET A 151 4.67 9.50 -7.58
C MET A 151 3.42 10.36 -7.82
N LEU A 152 3.48 11.66 -7.48
CA LEU A 152 2.37 12.59 -7.71
C LEU A 152 2.00 12.68 -9.21
N SER A 153 3.01 12.74 -10.09
CA SER A 153 2.80 12.76 -11.55
C SER A 153 2.15 11.47 -12.04
N TYR A 154 2.57 10.32 -11.51
CA TYR A 154 1.97 9.04 -11.83
C TYR A 154 0.52 8.94 -11.35
N HIS A 155 0.22 9.44 -10.14
CA HIS A 155 -1.16 9.53 -9.65
C HIS A 155 -2.05 10.35 -10.59
N GLN A 156 -1.59 11.53 -11.00
CA GLN A 156 -2.34 12.38 -11.95
C GLN A 156 -2.57 11.66 -13.28
N LYS A 157 -1.53 11.05 -13.86
CA LYS A 157 -1.64 10.28 -15.11
C LYS A 157 -2.64 9.13 -15.00
N GLY A 158 -2.59 8.40 -13.89
CA GLY A 158 -3.49 7.28 -13.62
C GLY A 158 -4.95 7.72 -13.52
N LYS A 159 -5.22 8.76 -12.74
CA LYS A 159 -6.57 9.32 -12.59
C LYS A 159 -7.14 9.82 -13.91
N ILE A 160 -6.33 10.53 -14.70
CA ILE A 160 -6.73 11.00 -16.04
C ILE A 160 -7.00 9.81 -16.97
N ALA A 161 -6.19 8.77 -16.93
CA ALA A 161 -6.39 7.58 -17.76
C ALA A 161 -7.69 6.83 -17.39
N ALA A 162 -8.01 6.71 -16.09
CA ALA A 162 -9.25 6.13 -15.59
C ALA A 162 -10.47 6.96 -16.04
N LEU A 163 -10.38 8.29 -15.94
CA LEU A 163 -11.43 9.19 -16.41
C LEU A 163 -11.69 9.05 -17.90
N LYS A 164 -10.64 9.01 -18.72
CA LYS A 164 -10.75 8.77 -20.18
C LYS A 164 -11.31 7.37 -20.47
N ALA A 165 -11.01 6.37 -19.67
CA ALA A 165 -11.58 5.04 -19.81
C ALA A 165 -13.09 5.04 -19.55
N ALA A 166 -13.55 5.76 -18.51
CA ALA A 166 -14.97 5.96 -18.24
C ALA A 166 -15.67 6.66 -19.41
N GLN A 167 -15.08 7.73 -19.94
CA GLN A 167 -15.64 8.47 -21.08
C GLN A 167 -15.78 7.57 -22.33
N ARG A 168 -14.72 6.85 -22.71
CA ARG A 168 -14.78 5.91 -23.85
C ARG A 168 -15.84 4.84 -23.63
N LYS A 169 -15.96 4.29 -22.42
CA LYS A 169 -16.97 3.29 -22.06
C LYS A 169 -18.37 3.83 -22.19
N ALA A 170 -18.63 5.03 -21.68
CA ALA A 170 -19.92 5.68 -21.81
C ALA A 170 -20.28 5.95 -23.28
N SER A 171 -19.31 6.43 -24.09
CA SER A 171 -19.53 6.75 -25.50
C SER A 171 -20.04 5.55 -26.28
N TYR A 172 -19.31 4.45 -26.30
CA TYR A 172 -19.72 3.29 -27.09
C TYR A 172 -21.03 2.64 -26.61
N LEU A 173 -21.32 2.72 -25.28
CA LEU A 173 -22.59 2.19 -24.75
C LEU A 173 -23.78 3.04 -25.17
N VAL A 174 -23.64 4.37 -25.17
CA VAL A 174 -24.70 5.30 -25.58
C VAL A 174 -24.92 5.24 -27.09
N GLU A 175 -23.84 5.16 -27.84
CA GLU A 175 -23.88 5.00 -29.31
C GLU A 175 -24.58 3.71 -29.76
N ALA A 176 -24.37 2.59 -29.02
CA ALA A 176 -25.06 1.33 -29.27
C ALA A 176 -26.60 1.43 -29.10
N LEU A 177 -27.06 2.43 -28.34
CA LEU A 177 -28.49 2.73 -28.18
C LEU A 177 -29.00 3.81 -29.14
N GLY A 178 -28.19 4.22 -30.15
CA GLY A 178 -28.53 5.25 -31.11
C GLY A 178 -28.60 6.66 -30.50
N LYS A 179 -27.91 6.89 -29.41
CA LYS A 179 -27.84 8.17 -28.69
C LYS A 179 -26.42 8.74 -28.73
N LYS A 180 -26.24 9.96 -28.20
CA LYS A 180 -24.95 10.64 -28.09
C LYS A 180 -24.58 10.87 -26.65
N LEU A 181 -23.29 10.82 -26.34
CA LEU A 181 -22.78 11.15 -25.01
C LEU A 181 -22.84 12.67 -24.80
N GLY A 182 -23.50 13.10 -23.73
CA GLY A 182 -23.56 14.49 -23.32
C GLY A 182 -22.43 14.87 -22.35
N PRO A 183 -22.53 16.04 -21.72
CA PRO A 183 -21.54 16.53 -20.76
C PRO A 183 -21.44 15.67 -19.52
N VAL A 184 -20.32 15.82 -18.79
CA VAL A 184 -20.12 15.21 -17.48
C VAL A 184 -21.01 15.92 -16.47
N ILE A 185 -21.77 15.13 -15.70
CA ILE A 185 -22.63 15.61 -14.60
C ILE A 185 -21.92 15.47 -13.25
N ARG A 186 -21.22 14.33 -13.05
CA ARG A 186 -20.59 14.01 -11.77
C ARG A 186 -19.36 13.13 -11.98
N ILE A 187 -18.33 13.40 -11.19
CA ILE A 187 -17.14 12.55 -11.07
C ILE A 187 -16.97 12.19 -9.61
N VAL A 188 -16.76 10.92 -9.31
CA VAL A 188 -16.41 10.43 -7.99
C VAL A 188 -15.14 9.60 -8.13
N GLU A 189 -14.13 9.96 -7.37
CA GLU A 189 -12.93 9.14 -7.21
C GLU A 189 -13.25 8.01 -6.25
N ASP A 190 -13.08 6.78 -6.70
CA ASP A 190 -13.23 5.60 -5.85
C ASP A 190 -11.86 5.27 -5.23
N GLU A 191 -11.72 5.62 -3.96
CA GLU A 191 -10.48 5.37 -3.21
C GLU A 191 -10.26 3.89 -2.87
N ALA A 192 -11.23 3.02 -3.07
CA ALA A 192 -11.16 1.59 -2.77
C ALA A 192 -10.05 0.85 -3.55
N GLY A 193 -9.42 1.51 -4.53
CA GLY A 193 -8.29 0.98 -5.30
C GLY A 193 -6.92 1.53 -4.91
N SER A 194 -6.83 2.55 -4.05
CA SER A 194 -5.56 3.13 -3.66
C SER A 194 -4.98 2.39 -2.46
N SER A 195 -3.90 1.67 -2.73
CA SER A 195 -3.03 1.02 -1.75
C SER A 195 -3.68 -0.09 -0.91
N LEU A 196 -3.66 -1.30 -1.44
CA LEU A 196 -3.36 -2.40 -0.55
C LEU A 196 -1.89 -2.19 -0.15
N PRO A 197 -1.57 -1.93 1.13
CA PRO A 197 -0.21 -2.13 1.59
C PRO A 197 0.13 -3.56 1.19
N PHE A 198 1.38 -3.82 0.87
CA PHE A 198 1.90 -5.15 0.56
C PHE A 198 1.56 -6.10 1.72
N SER A 199 0.31 -6.50 1.83
CA SER A 199 -0.09 -7.59 2.70
C SER A 199 0.25 -8.85 1.91
N GLN A 200 1.15 -9.64 2.45
CA GLN A 200 1.35 -11.03 2.08
C GLN A 200 0.01 -11.76 2.24
N SER A 201 -0.91 -11.53 1.31
CA SER A 201 -2.02 -12.44 1.16
C SER A 201 -1.41 -13.67 0.50
N ASN A 202 -1.27 -14.74 1.28
CA ASN A 202 -1.11 -16.11 0.80
C ASN A 202 -2.36 -16.47 -0.02
N VAL A 203 -2.56 -15.82 -1.14
CA VAL A 203 -3.48 -16.29 -2.15
C VAL A 203 -2.71 -17.31 -2.94
N LEU A 204 -2.94 -18.57 -2.63
CA LEU A 204 -2.71 -19.70 -3.52
C LEU A 204 -3.55 -19.50 -4.80
N SER A 205 -3.19 -18.51 -5.58
CA SER A 205 -3.64 -18.34 -6.94
C SER A 205 -2.58 -19.01 -7.82
N SER A 206 -2.98 -19.99 -8.59
CA SER A 206 -2.17 -20.77 -9.52
C SER A 206 -1.57 -19.96 -10.69
N ASN A 207 -1.58 -18.65 -10.62
CA ASN A 207 -0.84 -17.80 -11.53
C ASN A 207 0.60 -17.68 -11.01
N VAL A 208 1.54 -18.14 -11.82
CA VAL A 208 2.98 -17.92 -11.62
C VAL A 208 3.19 -16.43 -11.47
N VAL A 209 3.32 -15.98 -10.24
CA VAL A 209 3.68 -14.59 -9.94
C VAL A 209 5.13 -14.44 -10.41
N SER A 210 5.35 -13.74 -11.51
CA SER A 210 6.71 -13.52 -12.01
C SER A 210 7.48 -12.69 -10.99
N PHE A 211 8.76 -13.01 -10.78
CA PHE A 211 9.65 -12.23 -9.91
C PHE A 211 9.68 -10.73 -10.27
N ASP A 212 9.42 -10.38 -11.52
CA ASP A 212 9.37 -8.99 -11.98
C ASP A 212 8.19 -8.21 -11.38
N SER A 213 7.11 -8.88 -10.95
CA SER A 213 5.96 -8.22 -10.34
C SER A 213 6.25 -7.64 -8.95
N PHE A 214 7.32 -8.09 -8.28
CA PHE A 214 7.77 -7.56 -7.00
C PHE A 214 8.73 -6.37 -7.13
N ARG A 215 9.17 -6.07 -8.36
CA ARG A 215 10.14 -5.02 -8.63
C ARG A 215 9.52 -3.72 -9.11
N THR A 216 8.19 -3.65 -9.18
CA THR A 216 7.46 -2.46 -9.63
C THR A 216 6.37 -2.07 -8.64
N ILE A 217 6.09 -0.78 -8.57
CA ILE A 217 4.95 -0.24 -7.82
C ILE A 217 3.73 -0.29 -8.74
N LYS A 218 2.74 -1.12 -8.41
CA LYS A 218 1.48 -1.18 -9.16
C LYS A 218 0.43 -0.31 -8.50
N LYS A 219 -0.13 0.64 -9.26
CA LYS A 219 -1.21 1.52 -8.79
C LYS A 219 -2.41 1.40 -9.71
N LYS A 220 -3.56 1.12 -9.11
CA LYS A 220 -4.84 1.05 -9.81
C LYS A 220 -5.70 2.26 -9.43
N TYR A 221 -6.36 2.84 -10.42
CA TYR A 221 -7.24 3.99 -10.25
C TYR A 221 -8.62 3.66 -10.78
N SER A 222 -9.63 4.17 -10.08
CA SER A 222 -11.04 3.96 -10.42
C SER A 222 -11.78 5.29 -10.35
N MET A 223 -12.55 5.60 -11.40
CA MET A 223 -13.39 6.80 -11.48
C MET A 223 -14.81 6.41 -11.85
N LEU A 224 -15.75 6.68 -10.98
CA LEU A 224 -17.18 6.61 -11.27
C LEU A 224 -17.61 7.93 -11.89
N VAL A 225 -18.12 7.89 -13.11
CA VAL A 225 -18.47 9.08 -13.87
C VAL A 225 -19.88 8.98 -14.39
N ARG A 226 -20.67 10.04 -14.18
CA ARG A 226 -22.01 10.20 -14.70
C ARG A 226 -21.98 11.22 -15.82
N PHE A 227 -22.57 10.85 -16.97
CA PHE A 227 -22.72 11.67 -18.15
C PHE A 227 -24.18 11.81 -18.51
N GLU A 228 -24.54 12.94 -19.10
CA GLU A 228 -25.84 13.13 -19.73
C GLU A 228 -25.94 12.28 -21.01
N ILE A 229 -27.16 11.82 -21.34
CA ILE A 229 -27.46 11.18 -22.61
C ILE A 229 -28.19 12.21 -23.48
N ALA A 230 -27.59 12.58 -24.61
CA ALA A 230 -28.15 13.46 -25.63
C ALA A 230 -28.81 12.65 -26.77
N ASP A 231 -29.78 13.26 -27.43
CA ASP A 231 -30.46 12.70 -28.62
C ASP A 231 -29.59 12.74 -29.86
#